data_df27f6076a9ffd3206536356ffa8af3a
#
_entry.id   df27f6076a9ffd3206536356ffa8af3a
#
_cell.length_a   1.000
_cell.length_b   1.000
_cell.length_c   1.000
_cell.angle_alpha   90.00
_cell.angle_beta   90.00
_cell.angle_gamma   90.00
#
_symmetry.space_group_name_H-M   'P 1'
#
loop_
_entity.id
_entity.type
_entity.pdbx_description
1 polymer ?
#
loop_
_entity_poly.entity_id
_entity_poly.type
_entity_poly.pdbx_seq_one_letter_code
_entity_poly.pdbx_strand_id
1 'polypeptide(L)'
;MKDYAITILEYGVQIGFSNAMVFSGYYGDGERTNVTYTFNVLQNEDGVILVDTGYDNRSAEDQALADGVNLTNYHSPAEMLKKIGICAEDVKHVILTHAHWDHMGG
;
A
#
# COMPACT_ATOMS: atom_id res chain seq x y z
N MET A 1 -7.83 -26.18 -9.74
CA MET A 1 -7.27 -24.88 -9.32
C MET A 1 -8.15 -24.29 -8.22
N LYS A 2 -7.56 -23.85 -7.14
CA LYS A 2 -8.29 -23.22 -6.04
C LYS A 2 -8.46 -21.73 -6.29
N ASP A 3 -9.63 -21.22 -5.97
CA ASP A 3 -9.90 -19.80 -6.09
C ASP A 3 -9.30 -19.04 -4.91
N TYR A 4 -9.00 -17.77 -5.13
CA TYR A 4 -8.55 -16.84 -4.10
C TYR A 4 -9.58 -15.75 -3.88
N ALA A 5 -9.80 -15.40 -2.62
CA ALA A 5 -10.47 -14.17 -2.26
C ALA A 5 -9.44 -13.03 -2.31
N ILE A 6 -9.78 -11.94 -2.97
CA ILE A 6 -8.90 -10.78 -3.11
C ILE A 6 -9.45 -9.65 -2.24
N THR A 7 -8.62 -9.14 -1.35
CA THR A 7 -8.95 -7.97 -0.52
C THR A 7 -7.95 -6.86 -0.83
N ILE A 8 -8.45 -5.69 -1.17
CA ILE A 8 -7.62 -4.49 -1.38
C ILE A 8 -7.64 -3.69 -0.08
N LEU A 9 -6.47 -3.49 0.52
CA LEU A 9 -6.34 -2.74 1.77
C LEU A 9 -5.75 -1.36 1.48
N GLU A 10 -6.52 -0.32 1.78
CA GLU A 10 -6.06 1.06 1.73
C GLU A 10 -5.39 1.40 3.06
N TYR A 11 -4.08 1.67 3.04
CA TYR A 11 -3.32 1.92 4.25
C TYR A 11 -2.90 3.39 4.43
N GLY A 12 -3.18 4.22 3.46
CA GLY A 12 -2.90 5.65 3.54
C GLY A 12 -3.42 6.40 2.32
N VAL A 13 -3.44 7.71 2.42
CA VAL A 13 -3.85 8.60 1.33
C VAL A 13 -2.83 9.72 1.21
N GLN A 14 -2.25 9.85 0.03
CA GLN A 14 -1.41 11.00 -0.31
C GLN A 14 -2.30 12.15 -0.75
N ILE A 15 -2.15 13.28 -0.10
CA ILE A 15 -2.92 14.48 -0.39
C ILE A 15 -2.16 15.34 -1.40
N GLY A 16 -2.86 15.75 -2.46
CA GLY A 16 -2.35 16.75 -3.38
C GLY A 16 -1.22 16.30 -4.31
N PHE A 17 -1.28 15.06 -4.79
CA PHE A 17 -0.35 14.57 -5.81
C PHE A 17 -0.62 15.25 -7.15
N SER A 18 0.43 15.64 -7.88
CA SER A 18 0.28 16.31 -9.16
C SER A 18 -0.41 15.42 -10.20
N ASN A 19 -1.47 15.90 -10.83
CA ASN A 19 -2.16 15.17 -11.90
C ASN A 19 -1.25 14.87 -13.09
N ALA A 20 -0.29 15.74 -13.38
CA ALA A 20 0.68 15.51 -14.45
C ALA A 20 1.56 14.27 -14.23
N MET A 21 1.75 13.86 -12.97
CA MET A 21 2.50 12.63 -12.64
C MET A 21 1.62 11.39 -12.59
N VAL A 22 0.31 11.56 -12.37
CA VAL A 22 -0.65 10.44 -12.27
C VAL A 22 -1.18 10.05 -13.63
N PHE A 23 -1.53 11.04 -14.45
CA PHE A 23 -2.18 10.82 -15.74
C PHE A 23 -1.22 11.12 -16.89
N SER A 24 -0.85 10.09 -17.65
CA SER A 24 -0.04 10.25 -18.86
C SER A 24 -0.75 11.15 -19.87
N GLY A 25 -0.02 12.16 -20.38
CA GLY A 25 -0.58 13.09 -21.35
C GLY A 25 -1.48 14.17 -20.75
N TYR A 26 -1.53 14.30 -19.44
CA TYR A 26 -2.27 15.38 -18.77
C TYR A 26 -1.53 16.72 -18.90
N TYR A 27 -2.24 17.76 -19.31
CA TYR A 27 -1.69 19.10 -19.54
C TYR A 27 -2.35 20.19 -18.68
N GLY A 28 -3.01 19.81 -17.59
CA GLY A 28 -3.64 20.78 -16.68
C GLY A 28 -2.61 21.56 -15.86
N ASP A 29 -2.89 22.82 -15.60
CA ASP A 29 -2.01 23.73 -14.89
C ASP A 29 -2.11 23.53 -13.37
N GLY A 30 -1.18 22.77 -12.80
CA GLY A 30 -1.02 22.64 -11.34
C GLY A 30 -2.17 21.97 -10.61
N GLU A 31 -3.07 21.32 -11.29
CA GLU A 31 -4.14 20.54 -10.65
C GLU A 31 -3.57 19.33 -9.92
N ARG A 32 -4.17 19.01 -8.79
CA ARG A 32 -3.73 17.93 -7.91
C ARG A 32 -4.89 17.01 -7.56
N THR A 33 -4.55 15.77 -7.24
CA THR A 33 -5.53 14.75 -6.82
C THR A 33 -5.00 14.02 -5.59
N ASN A 34 -5.90 13.37 -4.87
CA ASN A 34 -5.52 12.48 -3.78
C ASN A 34 -5.31 11.08 -4.35
N VAL A 35 -4.25 10.41 -3.88
CA VAL A 35 -3.91 9.06 -4.32
C VAL A 35 -3.98 8.14 -3.12
N THR A 36 -4.74 7.07 -3.25
CA THR A 36 -4.80 6.02 -2.22
C THR A 36 -3.60 5.09 -2.33
N TYR A 37 -3.04 4.75 -1.18
CA TYR A 37 -1.95 3.78 -1.07
C TYR A 37 -2.54 2.45 -0.63
N THR A 38 -2.33 1.42 -1.42
CA THR A 38 -2.94 0.11 -1.20
C THR A 38 -1.94 -1.03 -1.33
N PHE A 39 -2.27 -2.14 -0.70
CA PHE A 39 -1.68 -3.43 -1.01
C PHE A 39 -2.78 -4.49 -1.04
N ASN A 40 -2.51 -5.63 -1.64
CA ASN A 40 -3.53 -6.64 -1.90
C ASN A 40 -3.26 -7.91 -1.12
N VAL A 41 -4.32 -8.54 -0.65
CA VAL A 41 -4.27 -9.80 0.07
C VAL A 41 -5.03 -10.85 -0.73
N LEU A 42 -4.36 -11.95 -1.01
CA LEU A 42 -4.96 -13.14 -1.64
C LEU A 42 -5.09 -14.23 -0.58
N GLN A 43 -6.29 -14.74 -0.40
CA GLN A 43 -6.58 -15.77 0.58
C GLN A 43 -7.30 -16.94 -0.02
N ASN A 44 -6.92 -18.14 0.42
CA ASN A 44 -7.71 -19.36 0.26
C ASN A 44 -7.42 -20.32 1.44
N GLU A 45 -7.91 -21.53 1.36
CA GLU A 45 -7.71 -22.54 2.41
C GLU A 45 -6.24 -22.94 2.63
N ASP A 46 -5.37 -22.70 1.64
CA ASP A 46 -3.94 -23.02 1.74
C ASP A 46 -3.12 -21.92 2.40
N GLY A 47 -3.66 -20.72 2.54
CA GLY A 47 -2.96 -19.63 3.23
C GLY A 47 -3.16 -18.25 2.62
N VAL A 48 -2.25 -17.36 2.99
CA VAL A 48 -2.30 -15.94 2.66
C VAL A 48 -1.07 -15.54 1.85
N ILE A 49 -1.32 -14.83 0.76
CA ILE A 49 -0.28 -14.24 -0.10
C ILE A 49 -0.53 -12.74 -0.14
N LEU A 50 0.51 -11.93 0.04
CA LEU A 50 0.44 -10.50 -0.19
C LEU A 50 0.95 -10.16 -1.58
N VAL A 51 0.30 -9.21 -2.25
CA VAL A 51 0.85 -8.53 -3.42
C VAL A 51 1.20 -7.11 -2.96
N ASP A 52 2.48 -6.84 -2.90
CA ASP A 52 3.10 -5.70 -2.23
C ASP A 52 2.86 -5.72 -0.70
N THR A 53 3.62 -4.92 0.03
CA THR A 53 3.57 -4.92 1.49
C THR A 53 3.15 -3.59 2.07
N GLY A 54 2.97 -2.56 1.22
CA GLY A 54 2.77 -1.22 1.70
C GLY A 54 4.06 -0.64 2.28
N TYR A 55 3.91 0.16 3.31
CA TYR A 55 5.00 0.89 3.95
C TYR A 55 4.84 0.80 5.47
N ASP A 56 5.92 0.52 6.16
CA ASP A 56 5.93 0.50 7.63
C ASP A 56 6.81 1.62 8.16
N ASN A 57 6.26 2.42 9.05
CA ASN A 57 6.92 3.58 9.63
C ASN A 57 7.70 3.17 10.88
N ARG A 58 8.96 2.76 10.71
CA ARG A 58 9.81 2.22 11.78
C ARG A 58 10.88 3.18 12.28
N SER A 59 11.11 4.27 11.56
CA SER A 59 12.23 5.18 11.86
C SER A 59 11.89 6.63 11.49
N ALA A 60 12.78 7.56 11.88
CA ALA A 60 12.66 8.96 11.47
C ALA A 60 12.80 9.14 9.96
N GLU A 61 13.62 8.31 9.31
CA GLU A 61 13.78 8.30 7.86
C GLU A 61 12.48 7.85 7.18
N ASP A 62 11.84 6.83 7.70
CA ASP A 62 10.54 6.35 7.20
C ASP A 62 9.48 7.45 7.33
N GLN A 63 9.43 8.13 8.47
CA GLN A 63 8.49 9.24 8.68
C GLN A 63 8.75 10.38 7.69
N ALA A 64 10.02 10.67 7.39
CA ALA A 64 10.38 11.70 6.42
C ALA A 64 9.88 11.37 5.01
N LEU A 65 9.88 10.09 4.61
CA LEU A 65 9.30 9.66 3.32
C LEU A 65 7.80 9.95 3.28
N ALA A 66 7.08 9.58 4.32
CA ALA A 66 5.63 9.83 4.42
C ALA A 66 5.31 11.33 4.42
N ASP A 67 6.07 12.13 5.16
CA ASP A 67 5.91 13.58 5.21
C ASP A 67 6.18 14.23 3.85
N GLY A 68 7.19 13.73 3.13
CA GLY A 68 7.56 14.24 1.81
C GLY A 68 6.47 14.08 0.75
N VAL A 69 5.56 13.13 0.92
CA VAL A 69 4.43 12.89 0.02
C VAL A 69 3.07 13.26 0.63
N ASN A 70 3.06 13.89 1.78
CA ASN A 70 1.81 14.23 2.51
C ASN A 70 0.89 13.02 2.71
N LEU A 71 1.46 11.92 3.18
CA LEU A 71 0.70 10.71 3.47
C LEU A 71 -0.15 10.92 4.74
N THR A 72 -1.45 10.67 4.62
CA THR A 72 -2.42 10.81 5.70
C THR A 72 -3.19 9.51 5.93
N ASN A 73 -3.89 9.41 7.06
CA ASN A 73 -4.69 8.24 7.43
C ASN A 73 -3.88 6.94 7.36
N TYR A 74 -2.61 7.04 7.74
CA TYR A 74 -1.70 5.90 7.69
C TYR A 74 -2.02 4.87 8.76
N HIS A 75 -2.02 3.60 8.33
CA HIS A 75 -2.03 2.43 9.21
C HIS A 75 -0.94 1.47 8.77
N SER A 76 -0.25 0.84 9.72
CA SER A 76 0.78 -0.13 9.37
C SER A 76 0.18 -1.35 8.65
N PRO A 77 0.96 -2.03 7.81
CA PRO A 77 0.50 -3.25 7.14
C PRO A 77 -0.02 -4.30 8.12
N ALA A 78 0.67 -4.51 9.23
CA ALA A 78 0.26 -5.46 10.27
C ALA A 78 -1.09 -5.09 10.89
N GLU A 79 -1.33 -3.80 11.15
CA GLU A 79 -2.63 -3.31 11.65
C GLU A 79 -3.75 -3.57 10.63
N MET A 80 -3.48 -3.34 9.36
CA MET A 80 -4.46 -3.56 8.30
C MET A 80 -4.83 -5.04 8.17
N LEU A 81 -3.84 -5.93 8.22
CA LEU A 81 -4.08 -7.38 8.21
C LEU A 81 -4.91 -7.81 9.42
N LYS A 82 -4.62 -7.26 10.60
CA LYS A 82 -5.35 -7.57 11.82
C LYS A 82 -6.83 -7.21 11.73
N LYS A 83 -7.15 -6.12 11.04
CA LYS A 83 -8.55 -5.70 10.82
C LYS A 83 -9.37 -6.73 10.04
N ILE A 84 -8.74 -7.53 9.21
CA ILE A 84 -9.39 -8.61 8.45
C ILE A 84 -9.10 -9.99 9.03
N GLY A 85 -8.61 -10.07 10.26
CA GLY A 85 -8.42 -11.31 10.99
C GLY A 85 -7.17 -12.09 10.61
N ILE A 86 -6.17 -11.46 10.02
CA ILE A 86 -4.92 -12.10 9.60
C ILE A 86 -3.78 -11.63 10.50
N CYS A 87 -3.01 -12.59 11.04
CA CYS A 87 -1.75 -12.30 11.70
C CYS A 87 -0.63 -12.24 10.65
N ALA A 88 0.33 -11.34 10.84
CA ALA A 88 1.45 -11.21 9.90
C ALA A 88 2.22 -12.52 9.72
N GLU A 89 2.31 -13.33 10.77
CA GLU A 89 2.97 -14.63 10.74
C GLU A 89 2.28 -15.65 9.83
N ASP A 90 1.01 -15.44 9.50
CA ASP A 90 0.24 -16.34 8.62
C ASP A 90 0.53 -16.09 7.14
N VAL A 91 1.22 -15.00 6.82
CA VAL A 91 1.60 -14.70 5.45
C VAL A 91 2.73 -15.64 5.01
N LYS A 92 2.46 -16.42 3.98
CA LYS A 92 3.40 -17.42 3.46
C LYS A 92 4.28 -16.89 2.34
N HIS A 93 3.73 -16.03 1.50
CA HIS A 93 4.42 -15.50 0.34
C HIS A 93 4.10 -14.04 0.14
N VAL A 94 5.08 -13.30 -0.37
CA VAL A 94 4.92 -11.91 -0.78
C VAL A 94 5.38 -11.79 -2.22
N ILE A 95 4.53 -11.22 -3.06
CA ILE A 95 4.85 -10.89 -4.45
C ILE A 95 5.05 -9.38 -4.53
N LEU A 96 6.24 -8.95 -4.90
CA LEU A 96 6.53 -7.52 -5.07
C LEU A 96 6.36 -7.15 -6.55
N THR A 97 5.55 -6.15 -6.82
CA THR A 97 5.37 -5.63 -8.18
C THR A 97 6.58 -4.81 -8.62
N HIS A 98 7.15 -4.05 -7.70
CA HIS A 98 8.36 -3.27 -7.91
C HIS A 98 8.96 -2.83 -6.56
N ALA A 99 10.13 -2.22 -6.59
CA ALA A 99 10.95 -1.96 -5.40
C ALA A 99 10.83 -0.51 -4.87
N HIS A 100 9.70 0.16 -5.08
CA HIS A 100 9.45 1.44 -4.41
C HIS A 100 9.12 1.24 -2.93
N TRP A 101 9.49 2.20 -2.11
CA TRP A 101 9.35 2.12 -0.65
C TRP A 101 7.92 1.86 -0.19
N ASP A 102 6.93 2.40 -0.90
CA ASP A 102 5.50 2.26 -0.59
C ASP A 102 4.91 0.92 -1.04
N HIS A 103 5.70 0.07 -1.66
CA HIS A 103 5.30 -1.28 -2.10
C HIS A 103 6.11 -2.39 -1.43
N MET A 104 7.33 -2.13 -1.01
CA MET A 104 8.21 -3.14 -0.42
C MET A 104 8.63 -2.84 1.02
N GLY A 105 8.20 -1.74 1.59
CA GLY A 105 8.67 -1.26 2.90
C GLY A 105 7.95 -1.87 4.11
N GLY A 106 6.95 -2.64 3.88
CA GLY A 106 6.17 -3.24 4.96
C GLY A 106 6.71 -4.54 5.57
#